data_7d6cb3dcfe4dd3450a09f68795112fd8
#
_entry.id   7d6cb3dcfe4dd3450a09f68795112fd8
#
_cell.length_a   1.000
_cell.length_b   1.000
_cell.length_c   1.000
_cell.angle_alpha   90.00
_cell.angle_beta   90.00
_cell.angle_gamma   90.00
#
_symmetry.space_group_name_H-M   'P 1'
#
loop_
_entity.id
_entity.type
_entity.pdbx_description
1 polymer ?
#
loop_
_entity_poly.entity_id
_entity_poly.type
_entity_poly.pdbx_seq_one_letter_code
_entity_poly.pdbx_strand_id
1 'polypeptide(L)'
;MKPDIRRELIPRATTLHLIDALNAVRGKLSGAFEQWELLDDTGRVPASPSYTALLQHVTGAQTLARDVVQLTADFARITSSTNRAGSAVLAHLASAVTLSSQAVPHFAETAQTALSPPRPHSENDSYVRDNRMVVEHATARACLRRAAQALGDAVQELTDHLDFHRFFLTPSHRQSPVPPPKPRGRHR
;
A
#
# COMPACT_ATOMS: atom_id res chain seq x y z
N MET A 1 -19.45 -2.17 -32.65
CA MET A 1 -18.20 -1.46 -32.33
C MET A 1 -17.35 -2.43 -31.50
N LYS A 2 -16.23 -2.93 -32.00
CA LYS A 2 -15.32 -3.74 -31.19
C LYS A 2 -14.61 -2.79 -30.20
N PRO A 3 -14.61 -3.06 -28.90
CA PRO A 3 -13.85 -2.26 -27.95
C PRO A 3 -12.37 -2.30 -28.35
N ASP A 4 -11.75 -1.12 -28.43
CA ASP A 4 -10.32 -1.00 -28.71
C ASP A 4 -9.54 -1.34 -27.42
N ILE A 5 -9.26 -2.63 -27.24
CA ILE A 5 -8.56 -3.18 -26.06
C ILE A 5 -7.24 -2.45 -25.77
N ARG A 6 -6.59 -1.90 -26.81
CA ARG A 6 -5.34 -1.14 -26.64
C ARG A 6 -5.51 0.19 -25.88
N ARG A 7 -6.70 0.79 -25.90
CA ARG A 7 -7.01 2.01 -25.14
C ARG A 7 -7.29 1.76 -23.67
N GLU A 8 -7.57 0.50 -23.30
CA GLU A 8 -7.85 0.13 -21.92
C GLU A 8 -6.61 -0.31 -21.14
N LEU A 9 -5.45 -0.40 -21.79
CA LEU A 9 -4.23 -0.90 -21.15
C LEU A 9 -3.37 0.26 -20.62
N ILE A 10 -2.94 0.14 -19.38
CA ILE A 10 -1.90 1.03 -18.80
C ILE A 10 -0.58 0.69 -19.49
N PRO A 11 0.19 1.67 -20.03
CA PRO A 11 1.47 1.38 -20.67
C PRO A 11 2.42 0.62 -19.74
N ARG A 12 3.10 -0.40 -20.26
CA ARG A 12 3.97 -1.28 -19.46
C ARG A 12 5.00 -0.51 -18.63
N ALA A 13 5.67 0.48 -19.22
CA ALA A 13 6.67 1.28 -18.52
C ALA A 13 6.06 2.04 -17.34
N THR A 14 4.86 2.61 -17.53
CA THR A 14 4.10 3.30 -16.48
C THR A 14 3.72 2.32 -15.36
N THR A 15 3.25 1.11 -15.72
CA THR A 15 2.87 0.09 -14.74
C THR A 15 4.05 -0.34 -13.88
N LEU A 16 5.21 -0.58 -14.49
CA LEU A 16 6.43 -0.94 -13.73
C LEU A 16 6.86 0.18 -12.79
N HIS A 17 6.88 1.42 -13.25
CA HIS A 17 7.22 2.56 -12.40
C HIS A 17 6.24 2.72 -11.22
N LEU A 18 4.95 2.49 -11.44
CA LEU A 18 3.95 2.51 -10.38
C LEU A 18 4.16 1.40 -9.35
N ILE A 19 4.47 0.18 -9.79
CA ILE A 19 4.78 -0.95 -8.91
C ILE A 19 5.98 -0.60 -8.02
N ASP A 20 7.03 -0.02 -8.57
CA ASP A 20 8.22 0.39 -7.81
C ASP A 20 7.87 1.48 -6.77
N ALA A 21 7.11 2.49 -7.17
CA ALA A 21 6.67 3.57 -6.28
C ALA A 21 5.78 3.03 -5.13
N LEU A 22 4.82 2.15 -5.44
CA LEU A 22 3.96 1.50 -4.45
C LEU A 22 4.75 0.66 -3.46
N ASN A 23 5.70 -0.14 -3.95
CA ASN A 23 6.55 -0.96 -3.10
C ASN A 23 7.47 -0.12 -2.20
N ALA A 24 7.98 1.02 -2.67
CA ALA A 24 8.77 1.93 -1.87
C ALA A 24 7.98 2.49 -0.68
N VAL A 25 6.75 2.97 -0.91
CA VAL A 25 5.88 3.49 0.16
C VAL A 25 5.42 2.36 1.09
N ARG A 26 5.07 1.19 0.54
CA ARG A 26 4.74 0.00 1.31
C ARG A 26 5.87 -0.41 2.26
N GLY A 27 7.12 -0.39 1.78
CA GLY A 27 8.30 -0.70 2.59
C GLY A 27 8.47 0.27 3.76
N LYS A 28 8.25 1.58 3.56
CA LYS A 28 8.26 2.58 4.64
C LYS A 28 7.16 2.32 5.69
N LEU A 29 5.93 2.01 5.26
CA LEU A 29 4.83 1.66 6.17
C LEU A 29 5.16 0.41 6.98
N SER A 30 5.72 -0.63 6.35
CA SER A 30 6.12 -1.87 7.01
C SER A 30 7.20 -1.63 8.05
N GLY A 31 8.25 -0.90 7.69
CA GLY A 31 9.31 -0.52 8.63
C GLY A 31 8.77 0.26 9.83
N ALA A 32 7.83 1.17 9.62
CA ALA A 32 7.23 1.97 10.69
C ALA A 32 6.47 1.09 11.70
N PHE A 33 5.55 0.24 11.26
CA PHE A 33 4.78 -0.58 12.20
C PHE A 33 5.61 -1.71 12.86
N GLU A 34 6.73 -2.09 12.29
CA GLU A 34 7.66 -3.06 12.90
C GLU A 34 8.58 -2.42 13.93
N GLN A 35 9.08 -1.20 13.65
CA GLN A 35 10.11 -0.55 14.47
C GLN A 35 9.55 0.37 15.56
N TRP A 36 8.33 0.88 15.39
CA TRP A 36 7.73 1.78 16.38
C TRP A 36 7.09 1.00 17.51
N GLU A 37 7.82 0.89 18.60
CA GLU A 37 7.39 0.16 19.79
C GLU A 37 7.07 1.13 20.93
N LEU A 38 6.10 0.75 21.75
CA LEU A 38 5.70 1.43 22.99
C LEU A 38 6.18 0.66 24.22
N LEU A 39 6.22 -0.66 24.10
CA LEU A 39 6.51 -1.54 25.23
C LEU A 39 8.02 -1.76 25.34
N ASP A 40 8.48 -1.90 26.58
CA ASP A 40 9.85 -2.31 26.87
C ASP A 40 10.06 -3.83 26.68
N ASP A 41 11.29 -4.29 26.93
CA ASP A 41 11.67 -5.71 26.81
C ASP A 41 10.85 -6.62 27.76
N THR A 42 10.18 -6.07 28.77
CA THR A 42 9.31 -6.82 29.68
C THR A 42 7.85 -6.87 29.21
N GLY A 43 7.54 -6.22 28.07
CA GLY A 43 6.19 -6.12 27.53
C GLY A 43 5.30 -5.12 28.28
N ARG A 44 5.87 -4.16 28.99
CA ARG A 44 5.15 -3.13 29.75
C ARG A 44 5.42 -1.75 29.19
N VAL A 45 4.50 -0.82 29.43
CA VAL A 45 4.74 0.60 29.18
C VAL A 45 5.81 1.08 30.15
N PRO A 46 6.90 1.70 29.69
CA PRO A 46 7.90 2.26 30.57
C PRO A 46 7.29 3.25 31.56
N ALA A 47 7.79 3.28 32.79
CA ALA A 47 7.31 4.22 33.82
C ALA A 47 7.42 5.70 33.39
N SER A 48 8.40 6.00 32.54
CA SER A 48 8.59 7.30 31.89
C SER A 48 8.77 7.10 30.40
N PRO A 49 7.67 7.00 29.63
CA PRO A 49 7.75 6.85 28.17
C PRO A 49 8.44 8.07 27.54
N SER A 50 9.31 7.83 26.57
CA SER A 50 9.97 8.92 25.84
C SER A 50 8.96 9.70 25.01
N TYR A 51 8.56 10.87 25.47
CA TYR A 51 7.64 11.75 24.72
C TYR A 51 8.18 12.13 23.36
N THR A 52 9.49 12.36 23.26
CA THR A 52 10.16 12.65 21.98
C THR A 52 9.99 11.49 20.99
N ALA A 53 10.15 10.25 21.42
CA ALA A 53 9.94 9.08 20.59
C ALA A 53 8.47 8.99 20.13
N LEU A 54 7.53 9.21 21.06
CA LEU A 54 6.09 9.19 20.69
C LEU A 54 5.73 10.29 19.69
N LEU A 55 6.29 11.50 19.82
CA LEU A 55 6.12 12.55 18.82
C LEU A 55 6.75 12.21 17.47
N GLN A 56 7.87 11.47 17.46
CA GLN A 56 8.47 10.98 16.22
C GLN A 56 7.52 9.99 15.52
N HIS A 57 6.81 9.13 16.26
CA HIS A 57 5.79 8.26 15.68
C HIS A 57 4.65 9.08 15.04
N VAL A 58 4.17 10.14 15.70
CA VAL A 58 3.13 11.03 15.15
C VAL A 58 3.60 11.69 13.86
N THR A 59 4.77 12.33 13.87
CA THR A 59 5.30 13.06 12.70
C THR A 59 5.66 12.11 11.56
N GLY A 60 6.16 10.93 11.88
CA GLY A 60 6.41 9.84 10.92
C GLY A 60 5.12 9.36 10.26
N ALA A 61 4.07 9.12 11.05
CA ALA A 61 2.76 8.70 10.55
C ALA A 61 2.13 9.76 9.63
N GLN A 62 2.24 11.06 9.99
CA GLN A 62 1.80 12.16 9.12
C GLN A 62 2.54 12.18 7.78
N THR A 63 3.86 11.94 7.81
CA THR A 63 4.68 11.89 6.60
C THR A 63 4.28 10.73 5.72
N LEU A 64 4.08 9.54 6.30
CA LEU A 64 3.62 8.34 5.57
C LEU A 64 2.23 8.55 4.97
N ALA A 65 1.29 9.13 5.72
CA ALA A 65 -0.05 9.43 5.20
C ALA A 65 0.02 10.40 4.01
N ARG A 66 0.88 11.43 4.08
CA ARG A 66 1.12 12.36 2.97
C ARG A 66 1.71 11.66 1.75
N ASP A 67 2.69 10.76 1.94
CA ASP A 67 3.29 9.99 0.84
C ASP A 67 2.22 9.14 0.12
N VAL A 68 1.32 8.48 0.87
CA VAL A 68 0.21 7.69 0.29
C VAL A 68 -0.78 8.57 -0.45
N VAL A 69 -1.16 9.74 0.11
CA VAL A 69 -2.05 10.69 -0.56
C VAL A 69 -1.43 11.19 -1.87
N GLN A 70 -0.15 11.57 -1.85
CA GLN A 70 0.55 12.07 -3.02
C GLN A 70 0.60 10.99 -4.12
N LEU A 71 0.97 9.77 -3.78
CA LEU A 71 1.00 8.63 -4.69
C LEU A 71 -0.39 8.37 -5.32
N THR A 72 -1.45 8.46 -4.51
CA THR A 72 -2.84 8.31 -4.97
C THR A 72 -3.23 9.42 -5.94
N ALA A 73 -2.89 10.67 -5.61
CA ALA A 73 -3.17 11.82 -6.46
C ALA A 73 -2.41 11.75 -7.79
N ASP A 74 -1.17 11.30 -7.79
CA ASP A 74 -0.36 11.14 -8.99
C ASP A 74 -0.94 10.03 -9.89
N PHE A 75 -1.35 8.91 -9.31
CA PHE A 75 -2.02 7.84 -10.04
C PHE A 75 -3.36 8.31 -10.64
N ALA A 76 -4.18 9.05 -9.90
CA ALA A 76 -5.48 9.54 -10.37
C ALA A 76 -5.39 10.47 -11.59
N ARG A 77 -4.24 11.14 -11.81
CA ARG A 77 -4.00 11.99 -12.99
C ARG A 77 -3.67 11.21 -14.26
N ILE A 78 -3.37 9.93 -14.15
CA ILE A 78 -3.06 9.08 -15.30
C ILE A 78 -4.36 8.79 -16.05
N THR A 79 -4.37 8.99 -17.37
CA THR A 79 -5.57 8.81 -18.22
C THR A 79 -6.19 7.41 -18.09
N SER A 80 -5.37 6.39 -17.84
CA SER A 80 -5.82 5.00 -17.66
C SER A 80 -6.33 4.67 -16.26
N SER A 81 -6.33 5.63 -15.31
CA SER A 81 -6.87 5.43 -13.96
C SER A 81 -8.37 5.13 -13.94
N THR A 82 -9.09 5.52 -14.99
CA THR A 82 -10.54 5.34 -15.15
C THR A 82 -10.93 4.01 -15.80
N ASN A 83 -9.98 3.24 -16.34
CA ASN A 83 -10.27 1.91 -16.85
C ASN A 83 -10.50 0.91 -15.70
N ARG A 84 -10.92 -0.33 -16.01
CA ARG A 84 -11.25 -1.34 -14.99
C ARG A 84 -10.08 -1.61 -14.03
N ALA A 85 -8.88 -1.83 -14.56
CA ALA A 85 -7.70 -2.09 -13.74
C ALA A 85 -7.31 -0.86 -12.92
N GLY A 86 -7.31 0.33 -13.54
CA GLY A 86 -7.04 1.59 -12.85
C GLY A 86 -8.02 1.89 -11.73
N SER A 87 -9.32 1.61 -11.93
CA SER A 87 -10.34 1.79 -10.90
C SER A 87 -10.15 0.84 -9.71
N ALA A 88 -9.73 -0.42 -9.95
CA ALA A 88 -9.40 -1.37 -8.89
C ALA A 88 -8.19 -0.88 -8.09
N VAL A 89 -7.12 -0.45 -8.75
CA VAL A 89 -5.95 0.14 -8.09
C VAL A 89 -6.33 1.38 -7.27
N LEU A 90 -7.16 2.29 -7.81
CA LEU A 90 -7.64 3.47 -7.07
C LEU A 90 -8.42 3.11 -5.82
N ALA A 91 -9.23 2.03 -5.84
CA ALA A 91 -9.96 1.57 -4.67
C ALA A 91 -9.01 1.12 -3.54
N HIS A 92 -7.95 0.37 -3.88
CA HIS A 92 -6.92 -0.02 -2.92
C HIS A 92 -6.14 1.20 -2.39
N LEU A 93 -5.79 2.14 -3.26
CA LEU A 93 -5.11 3.38 -2.86
C LEU A 93 -5.99 4.24 -1.93
N ALA A 94 -7.29 4.38 -2.21
CA ALA A 94 -8.22 5.08 -1.32
C ALA A 94 -8.30 4.44 0.06
N SER A 95 -8.32 3.10 0.12
CA SER A 95 -8.25 2.36 1.38
C SER A 95 -6.95 2.62 2.13
N ALA A 96 -5.81 2.63 1.43
CA ALA A 96 -4.50 2.93 2.03
C ALA A 96 -4.44 4.36 2.57
N VAL A 97 -5.00 5.37 1.85
CA VAL A 97 -5.12 6.77 2.31
C VAL A 97 -5.91 6.84 3.61
N THR A 98 -7.09 6.21 3.65
CA THR A 98 -7.94 6.22 4.85
C THR A 98 -7.22 5.61 6.04
N LEU A 99 -6.63 4.44 5.88
CA LEU A 99 -5.96 3.71 6.94
C LEU A 99 -4.70 4.42 7.44
N SER A 100 -3.84 4.92 6.53
CA SER A 100 -2.64 5.65 6.94
C SER A 100 -2.99 6.96 7.67
N SER A 101 -4.06 7.65 7.26
CA SER A 101 -4.54 8.85 7.92
C SER A 101 -5.13 8.56 9.32
N GLN A 102 -5.80 7.41 9.50
CA GLN A 102 -6.33 6.98 10.80
C GLN A 102 -5.24 6.64 11.82
N ALA A 103 -4.05 6.24 11.39
CA ALA A 103 -2.94 5.96 12.31
C ALA A 103 -2.48 7.21 13.10
N VAL A 104 -2.57 8.39 12.49
CA VAL A 104 -2.06 9.66 13.07
C VAL A 104 -2.76 10.02 14.39
N PRO A 105 -4.11 10.11 14.48
CA PRO A 105 -4.78 10.44 15.72
C PRO A 105 -4.51 9.42 16.84
N HIS A 106 -4.37 8.15 16.53
CA HIS A 106 -4.08 7.12 17.54
C HIS A 106 -2.66 7.27 18.12
N PHE A 107 -1.64 7.58 17.31
CA PHE A 107 -0.32 7.92 17.83
C PHE A 107 -0.34 9.22 18.63
N ALA A 108 -1.10 10.24 18.19
CA ALA A 108 -1.23 11.50 18.91
C ALA A 108 -1.91 11.29 20.29
N GLU A 109 -2.94 10.47 20.36
CA GLU A 109 -3.63 10.11 21.61
C GLU A 109 -2.68 9.35 22.57
N THR A 110 -1.84 8.45 22.04
CA THR A 110 -0.79 7.78 22.82
C THR A 110 0.15 8.80 23.43
N ALA A 111 0.65 9.77 22.63
CA ALA A 111 1.56 10.81 23.11
C ALA A 111 0.89 11.75 24.12
N GLN A 112 -0.37 12.12 23.91
CA GLN A 112 -1.15 12.94 24.82
C GLN A 112 -1.37 12.22 26.16
N THR A 113 -1.71 10.93 26.11
CA THR A 113 -1.92 10.11 27.31
C THR A 113 -0.64 9.98 28.13
N ALA A 114 0.53 9.88 27.46
CA ALA A 114 1.83 9.84 28.14
C ALA A 114 2.14 11.12 28.94
N LEU A 115 1.64 12.28 28.50
CA LEU A 115 1.81 13.57 29.22
C LEU A 115 0.85 13.76 30.38
N SER A 116 -0.23 12.99 30.45
CA SER A 116 -1.21 13.13 31.52
C SER A 116 -0.59 12.65 32.82
N PRO A 117 -0.42 13.55 33.84
CA PRO A 117 0.18 13.14 35.10
C PRO A 117 -0.69 12.09 35.79
N PRO A 118 -0.10 11.02 36.34
CA PRO A 118 -0.86 10.08 37.15
C PRO A 118 -1.44 10.83 38.34
N ARG A 119 -2.72 10.63 38.63
CA ARG A 119 -3.33 11.13 39.85
C ARG A 119 -2.68 10.45 41.06
N PRO A 120 -2.26 11.18 42.09
CA PRO A 120 -1.33 10.69 43.10
C PRO A 120 -1.88 9.57 44.03
N HIS A 121 -3.07 9.04 43.82
CA HIS A 121 -3.76 8.19 44.82
C HIS A 121 -4.41 6.91 44.28
N SER A 122 -4.10 6.47 43.05
CA SER A 122 -4.74 5.24 42.54
C SER A 122 -3.80 4.46 41.61
N GLU A 123 -3.38 3.28 42.06
CA GLU A 123 -2.72 2.28 41.20
C GLU A 123 -3.59 1.91 40.01
N ASN A 124 -4.90 1.97 40.16
CA ASN A 124 -5.86 1.72 39.09
C ASN A 124 -5.80 2.77 37.98
N ASP A 125 -5.52 4.03 38.31
CA ASP A 125 -5.42 5.10 37.31
C ASP A 125 -4.18 4.95 36.42
N SER A 126 -3.05 4.47 36.98
CA SER A 126 -1.86 4.16 36.18
C SER A 126 -2.12 2.98 35.22
N TYR A 127 -2.76 1.93 35.71
CA TYR A 127 -3.13 0.78 34.88
C TYR A 127 -4.07 1.16 33.74
N VAL A 128 -5.10 1.96 33.99
CA VAL A 128 -6.04 2.45 32.98
C VAL A 128 -5.33 3.30 31.95
N ARG A 129 -4.43 4.20 32.36
CA ARG A 129 -3.62 5.04 31.48
C ARG A 129 -2.73 4.17 30.58
N ASP A 130 -1.98 3.25 31.14
CA ASP A 130 -1.03 2.42 30.41
C ASP A 130 -1.77 1.50 29.42
N ASN A 131 -2.90 0.93 29.82
CA ASN A 131 -3.74 0.15 28.92
C ASN A 131 -4.30 0.98 27.76
N ARG A 132 -4.73 2.23 28.01
CA ARG A 132 -5.14 3.16 26.96
C ARG A 132 -4.02 3.43 25.96
N MET A 133 -2.80 3.70 26.45
CA MET A 133 -1.64 3.91 25.59
C MET A 133 -1.35 2.68 24.72
N VAL A 134 -1.41 1.48 25.29
CA VAL A 134 -1.19 0.22 24.56
C VAL A 134 -2.24 0.03 23.47
N VAL A 135 -3.52 0.26 23.77
CA VAL A 135 -4.61 0.08 22.81
C VAL A 135 -4.49 1.08 21.65
N GLU A 136 -4.27 2.36 21.97
CA GLU A 136 -4.14 3.41 20.95
C GLU A 136 -2.92 3.16 20.06
N HIS A 137 -1.76 2.88 20.64
CA HIS A 137 -0.54 2.59 19.89
C HIS A 137 -0.68 1.34 19.01
N ALA A 138 -1.26 0.26 19.53
CA ALA A 138 -1.50 -0.97 18.77
C ALA A 138 -2.49 -0.74 17.61
N THR A 139 -3.52 0.09 17.83
CA THR A 139 -4.49 0.48 16.80
C THR A 139 -3.80 1.27 15.70
N ALA A 140 -2.95 2.23 16.03
CA ALA A 140 -2.17 2.98 15.05
C ALA A 140 -1.29 2.06 14.19
N ARG A 141 -0.54 1.15 14.81
CA ARG A 141 0.28 0.14 14.10
C ARG A 141 -0.57 -0.77 13.21
N ALA A 142 -1.74 -1.20 13.68
CA ALA A 142 -2.66 -2.00 12.89
C ALA A 142 -3.18 -1.24 11.65
N CYS A 143 -3.45 0.06 11.77
CA CYS A 143 -3.82 0.92 10.65
C CYS A 143 -2.69 1.00 9.61
N LEU A 144 -1.43 1.21 10.02
CA LEU A 144 -0.28 1.23 9.10
C LEU A 144 -0.08 -0.13 8.41
N ARG A 145 -0.22 -1.24 9.14
CA ARG A 145 -0.13 -2.60 8.58
C ARG A 145 -1.18 -2.83 7.50
N ARG A 146 -2.43 -2.45 7.77
CA ARG A 146 -3.53 -2.57 6.80
C ARG A 146 -3.36 -1.64 5.61
N ALA A 147 -2.79 -0.44 5.80
CA ALA A 147 -2.44 0.45 4.70
C ALA A 147 -1.35 -0.19 3.80
N ALA A 148 -0.32 -0.78 4.39
CA ALA A 148 0.72 -1.51 3.64
C ALA A 148 0.13 -2.71 2.88
N GLN A 149 -0.85 -3.42 3.46
CA GLN A 149 -1.57 -4.50 2.78
C GLN A 149 -2.35 -3.97 1.57
N ALA A 150 -3.09 -2.89 1.71
CA ALA A 150 -3.85 -2.30 0.61
C ALA A 150 -2.94 -1.84 -0.55
N LEU A 151 -1.73 -1.31 -0.25
CA LEU A 151 -0.73 -1.04 -1.29
C LEU A 151 -0.22 -2.33 -1.95
N GLY A 152 -0.08 -3.42 -1.19
CA GLY A 152 0.26 -4.75 -1.74
C GLY A 152 -0.79 -5.26 -2.71
N ASP A 153 -2.07 -5.09 -2.38
CA ASP A 153 -3.20 -5.48 -3.23
C ASP A 153 -3.20 -4.65 -4.53
N ALA A 154 -2.90 -3.34 -4.45
CA ALA A 154 -2.72 -2.49 -5.62
C ALA A 154 -1.56 -2.95 -6.53
N VAL A 155 -0.44 -3.38 -5.95
CA VAL A 155 0.70 -3.97 -6.69
C VAL A 155 0.29 -5.26 -7.39
N GLN A 156 -0.50 -6.11 -6.73
CA GLN A 156 -1.00 -7.35 -7.33
C GLN A 156 -1.88 -7.07 -8.54
N GLU A 157 -2.83 -6.14 -8.45
CA GLU A 157 -3.68 -5.72 -9.58
C GLU A 157 -2.83 -5.24 -10.78
N LEU A 158 -1.80 -4.45 -10.53
CA LEU A 158 -0.90 -3.98 -11.59
C LEU A 158 -0.05 -5.12 -12.18
N THR A 159 0.35 -6.08 -11.37
CA THR A 159 1.12 -7.26 -11.81
C THR A 159 0.27 -8.16 -12.70
N ASP A 160 -0.97 -8.43 -12.29
CA ASP A 160 -1.93 -9.22 -13.07
C ASP A 160 -2.22 -8.52 -14.41
N HIS A 161 -2.30 -7.18 -14.41
CA HIS A 161 -2.44 -6.40 -15.62
C HIS A 161 -1.22 -6.53 -16.56
N LEU A 162 0.01 -6.59 -16.03
CA LEU A 162 1.22 -6.84 -16.83
C LEU A 162 1.22 -8.23 -17.46
N ASP A 163 0.76 -9.24 -16.74
CA ASP A 163 0.68 -10.61 -17.26
C ASP A 163 -0.36 -10.70 -18.38
N PHE A 164 -1.49 -10.01 -18.23
CA PHE A 164 -2.46 -9.86 -19.30
C PHE A 164 -1.84 -9.26 -20.59
N HIS A 165 -0.99 -8.23 -20.45
CA HIS A 165 -0.24 -7.67 -21.57
C HIS A 165 0.62 -8.71 -22.30
N ARG A 166 1.26 -9.63 -21.58
CA ARG A 166 2.11 -10.68 -22.17
C ARG A 166 1.29 -11.62 -23.06
N PHE A 167 0.08 -11.97 -22.64
CA PHE A 167 -0.78 -12.88 -23.41
C PHE A 167 -1.28 -12.28 -24.72
N PHE A 168 -1.58 -10.99 -24.75
CA PHE A 168 -2.20 -10.36 -25.92
C PHE A 168 -1.21 -9.67 -26.87
N LEU A 169 0.01 -9.40 -26.45
CA LEU A 169 1.03 -8.76 -27.25
C LEU A 169 2.07 -9.72 -27.83
N THR A 170 2.07 -10.98 -27.45
CA THR A 170 2.84 -12.02 -28.14
C THR A 170 2.20 -12.25 -29.50
N PRO A 171 2.84 -11.85 -30.63
CA PRO A 171 2.31 -12.19 -31.94
C PRO A 171 2.30 -13.72 -32.01
N SER A 172 1.10 -14.30 -32.09
CA SER A 172 0.98 -15.68 -32.52
C SER A 172 1.71 -15.80 -33.85
N HIS A 173 2.88 -16.44 -33.84
CA HIS A 173 3.50 -16.92 -35.05
C HIS A 173 2.53 -17.98 -35.60
N ARG A 174 1.46 -17.51 -36.25
CA ARG A 174 0.72 -18.32 -37.20
C ARG A 174 1.74 -18.69 -38.26
N GLN A 175 2.34 -19.89 -38.12
CA GLN A 175 2.99 -20.53 -39.23
C GLN A 175 1.99 -20.50 -40.38
N SER A 176 2.25 -19.66 -41.37
CA SER A 176 1.48 -19.72 -42.64
C SER A 176 1.54 -21.14 -43.12
N PRO A 177 0.38 -21.78 -43.45
CA PRO A 177 0.40 -23.13 -44.00
C PRO A 177 1.29 -23.12 -45.24
N VAL A 178 2.33 -23.96 -45.20
CA VAL A 178 3.21 -24.18 -46.36
C VAL A 178 2.32 -24.63 -47.52
N PRO A 179 2.29 -23.92 -48.64
CA PRO A 179 1.48 -24.33 -49.79
C PRO A 179 1.95 -25.73 -50.25
N PRO A 180 1.01 -26.64 -50.58
CA PRO A 180 1.38 -27.98 -51.04
C PRO A 180 2.25 -27.90 -52.29
N PRO A 181 3.26 -28.81 -52.44
CA PRO A 181 4.15 -28.82 -53.59
C PRO A 181 3.34 -29.10 -54.87
N LYS A 182 3.56 -28.27 -55.91
CA LYS A 182 2.95 -28.44 -57.22
C LYS A 182 3.32 -29.78 -57.83
N PRO A 183 2.34 -30.56 -58.35
CA PRO A 183 2.63 -31.83 -58.98
C PRO A 183 3.51 -31.62 -60.23
N ARG A 184 4.65 -32.31 -60.31
CA ARG A 184 5.51 -32.36 -61.52
C ARG A 184 4.73 -33.00 -62.65
N GLY A 185 4.41 -32.22 -63.67
CA GLY A 185 3.87 -32.69 -64.91
C GLY A 185 4.81 -33.71 -65.56
N ARG A 186 4.35 -34.92 -65.81
CA ARG A 186 5.00 -35.87 -66.72
C ARG A 186 4.82 -35.40 -68.14
N HIS A 187 5.94 -34.97 -68.75
CA HIS A 187 6.01 -34.91 -70.22
C HIS A 187 6.16 -36.30 -70.80
N ARG A 188 5.25 -36.66 -71.72
CA ARG A 188 5.41 -37.73 -72.69
C ARG A 188 6.08 -37.19 -73.92
#